data_3eaab03bb9d2bdc054870139eb3b14f8
#
_entry.id   3eaab03bb9d2bdc054870139eb3b14f8
#
_cell.length_a   1.000
_cell.length_b   1.000
_cell.length_c   1.000
_cell.angle_alpha   90.00
_cell.angle_beta   90.00
_cell.angle_gamma   90.00
#
_symmetry.space_group_name_H-M   'P 1'
#
loop_
_entity.id
_entity.type
_entity.pdbx_description
1 polymer ?
#
loop_
_entity_poly.entity_id
_entity_poly.type
_entity_poly.pdbx_seq_one_letter_code
_entity_poly.pdbx_strand_id
1 'polypeptide(L)'
;MSHALTGHNRPQQVIEAIQQANAPLSTAHRQAKYAKMAASPYRFFRGSNHLYWQDVWHDWRFALFGGWPNTQTWLQGDAHAYNFGAYGHHDDQVRYGMDDFDDALIGDYQYDVWRLAISLVLDARENAELSPKAIDKALNKLLEGYMDTLSVHREDDVAIHAITLDNAKDPLKSFMGKVADKQSRARMLEKWTTLDPDKGRQFAERPGKLANLPADVASQLRRIIEQEYQQTLQHPIKESDPQHFFVKDTARRLDAGTGSLGVERYYVLIEGGADHEHDDVILDIKEQVTPEAYRLMDKAQQQAWRKLFPNEGIRHAAAFHAIAEHPDAYLGWLTMNGKVFSVRERSPFKKEDRKS
;
A
#
# COMPACT_ATOMS: atom_id res chain seq x y z
N MET A 1 -17.18 24.62 -5.55
CA MET A 1 -16.95 25.05 -6.96
C MET A 1 -15.71 24.36 -7.44
N SER A 2 -15.86 23.36 -8.31
CA SER A 2 -14.73 22.71 -8.95
C SER A 2 -13.98 23.75 -9.78
N HIS A 3 -12.80 24.13 -9.36
CA HIS A 3 -11.89 24.87 -10.21
C HIS A 3 -11.33 23.87 -11.23
N ALA A 4 -12.12 23.59 -12.28
CA ALA A 4 -11.55 23.04 -13.49
C ALA A 4 -10.42 23.98 -13.90
N LEU A 5 -9.19 23.52 -13.70
CA LEU A 5 -7.97 24.29 -13.95
C LEU A 5 -7.74 24.42 -15.46
N THR A 6 -8.67 25.11 -16.13
CA THR A 6 -8.63 25.45 -17.54
C THR A 6 -8.28 26.94 -17.66
N GLY A 7 -7.00 27.24 -17.64
CA GLY A 7 -6.56 28.60 -17.81
C GLY A 7 -5.12 28.66 -18.30
N HIS A 8 -4.75 29.80 -18.86
CA HIS A 8 -3.42 30.12 -19.40
C HIS A 8 -2.26 29.95 -18.40
N ASN A 9 -2.54 29.53 -17.14
CA ASN A 9 -1.56 29.41 -16.05
C ASN A 9 -1.44 27.99 -15.46
N ARG A 10 -1.90 26.95 -16.15
CA ARG A 10 -1.85 25.56 -15.64
C ARG A 10 -0.46 25.11 -15.21
N PRO A 11 0.64 25.37 -15.97
CA PRO A 11 1.97 24.99 -15.55
C PRO A 11 2.35 25.59 -14.18
N GLN A 12 2.05 26.85 -13.95
CA GLN A 12 2.35 27.53 -12.69
C GLN A 12 1.56 26.91 -11.52
N GLN A 13 0.27 26.65 -11.71
CA GLN A 13 -0.59 26.01 -10.70
C GLN A 13 -0.08 24.61 -10.33
N VAL A 14 0.37 23.82 -11.32
CA VAL A 14 0.97 22.50 -11.09
C VAL A 14 2.25 22.61 -10.25
N ILE A 15 3.13 23.56 -10.59
CA ILE A 15 4.37 23.78 -9.85
C ILE A 15 4.08 24.17 -8.40
N GLU A 16 3.17 25.11 -8.18
CA GLU A 16 2.77 25.57 -6.84
C GLU A 16 2.16 24.43 -6.01
N ALA A 17 1.27 23.64 -6.60
CA ALA A 17 0.67 22.49 -5.92
C ALA A 17 1.71 21.44 -5.53
N ILE A 18 2.67 21.13 -6.42
CA ILE A 18 3.77 20.21 -6.12
C ILE A 18 4.66 20.75 -4.99
N GLN A 19 5.00 22.05 -5.04
CA GLN A 19 5.80 22.68 -3.99
C GLN A 19 5.08 22.66 -2.65
N GLN A 20 3.79 22.97 -2.61
CA GLN A 20 2.96 22.97 -1.41
C GLN A 20 2.84 21.54 -0.82
N ALA A 21 2.51 20.55 -1.64
CA ALA A 21 2.35 19.17 -1.19
C ALA A 21 3.66 18.59 -0.60
N ASN A 22 4.81 19.02 -1.11
CA ASN A 22 6.11 18.54 -0.66
C ASN A 22 6.84 19.49 0.31
N ALA A 23 6.20 20.58 0.73
CA ALA A 23 6.80 21.54 1.67
C ALA A 23 7.25 20.91 3.01
N PRO A 24 6.53 19.92 3.59
CA PRO A 24 6.94 19.26 4.82
C PRO A 24 8.22 18.42 4.70
N LEU A 25 8.60 18.03 3.49
CA LEU A 25 9.79 17.20 3.27
C LEU A 25 11.09 18.01 3.48
N SER A 26 12.15 17.35 3.97
CA SER A 26 13.49 17.93 3.98
C SER A 26 13.94 18.28 2.55
N THR A 27 14.87 19.22 2.42
CA THR A 27 15.42 19.63 1.12
C THR A 27 15.97 18.43 0.33
N ALA A 28 16.69 17.53 1.00
CA ALA A 28 17.23 16.32 0.38
C ALA A 28 16.13 15.38 -0.13
N HIS A 29 15.09 15.14 0.67
CA HIS A 29 13.95 14.31 0.27
C HIS A 29 13.15 14.93 -0.89
N ARG A 30 12.93 16.27 -0.89
CA ARG A 30 12.27 16.96 -2.01
C ARG A 30 13.07 16.83 -3.30
N GLN A 31 14.38 17.06 -3.25
CA GLN A 31 15.24 16.90 -4.43
C GLN A 31 15.20 15.47 -4.98
N ALA A 32 15.32 14.48 -4.09
CA ALA A 32 15.24 13.07 -4.47
C ALA A 32 13.87 12.73 -5.09
N LYS A 33 12.76 13.23 -4.50
CA LYS A 33 11.40 13.02 -5.03
C LYS A 33 11.25 13.66 -6.40
N TYR A 34 11.67 14.92 -6.56
CA TYR A 34 11.56 15.63 -7.83
C TYR A 34 12.41 14.97 -8.93
N ALA A 35 13.62 14.52 -8.61
CA ALA A 35 14.45 13.77 -9.55
C ALA A 35 13.77 12.47 -10.00
N LYS A 36 13.15 11.72 -9.07
CA LYS A 36 12.38 10.52 -9.41
C LYS A 36 11.16 10.85 -10.27
N MET A 37 10.40 11.90 -9.94
CA MET A 37 9.23 12.34 -10.71
C MET A 37 9.59 12.82 -12.12
N ALA A 38 10.71 13.51 -12.27
CA ALA A 38 11.15 14.05 -13.57
C ALA A 38 11.65 12.97 -14.53
N ALA A 39 11.87 11.76 -14.06
CA ALA A 39 12.45 10.70 -14.89
C ALA A 39 11.47 10.18 -15.96
N SER A 40 10.15 10.23 -15.74
CA SER A 40 9.15 9.85 -16.74
C SER A 40 7.73 10.33 -16.39
N PRO A 41 6.81 10.39 -17.38
CA PRO A 41 5.39 10.70 -17.16
C PRO A 41 4.73 9.75 -16.14
N TYR A 42 5.03 8.46 -16.19
CA TYR A 42 4.49 7.47 -15.26
C TYR A 42 4.97 7.75 -13.82
N ARG A 43 6.25 8.04 -13.65
CA ARG A 43 6.82 8.39 -12.32
C ARG A 43 6.31 9.72 -11.80
N PHE A 44 6.10 10.69 -12.67
CA PHE A 44 5.44 11.94 -12.32
C PHE A 44 4.03 11.69 -11.79
N PHE A 45 3.23 10.90 -12.52
CA PHE A 45 1.86 10.55 -12.13
C PHE A 45 1.80 9.88 -10.75
N ARG A 46 2.70 8.90 -10.50
CA ARG A 46 2.79 8.25 -9.19
C ARG A 46 3.21 9.19 -8.05
N GLY A 47 4.11 10.11 -8.33
CA GLY A 47 4.63 11.06 -7.33
C GLY A 47 3.72 12.25 -7.05
N SER A 48 2.64 12.43 -7.83
CA SER A 48 1.74 13.57 -7.79
C SER A 48 0.28 13.21 -7.60
N ASN A 49 -0.03 12.24 -6.70
CA ASN A 49 -1.40 11.83 -6.40
C ASN A 49 -2.29 13.01 -5.98
N HIS A 50 -1.75 13.98 -5.25
CA HIS A 50 -2.44 15.21 -4.89
C HIS A 50 -2.95 16.02 -6.10
N LEU A 51 -2.23 16.05 -7.22
CA LEU A 51 -2.71 16.72 -8.45
C LEU A 51 -3.88 15.99 -9.07
N TYR A 52 -3.82 14.64 -9.10
CA TYR A 52 -4.94 13.83 -9.56
C TYR A 52 -6.20 14.16 -8.77
N TRP A 53 -6.13 14.13 -7.44
CA TRP A 53 -7.27 14.44 -6.58
C TRP A 53 -7.78 15.86 -6.76
N GLN A 54 -6.90 16.86 -6.90
CA GLN A 54 -7.30 18.24 -7.20
C GLN A 54 -8.08 18.37 -8.51
N ASP A 55 -7.72 17.57 -9.52
CA ASP A 55 -8.34 17.62 -10.84
C ASP A 55 -9.69 16.90 -10.88
N VAL A 56 -9.87 15.84 -10.10
CA VAL A 56 -11.07 14.98 -10.17
C VAL A 56 -12.06 15.21 -9.04
N TRP A 57 -11.65 15.77 -7.91
CA TRP A 57 -12.50 15.93 -6.73
C TRP A 57 -13.69 16.84 -7.05
N HIS A 58 -14.91 16.27 -6.93
CA HIS A 58 -16.16 16.92 -7.30
C HIS A 58 -16.24 17.44 -8.75
N ASP A 59 -15.49 16.82 -9.66
CA ASP A 59 -15.65 17.11 -11.07
C ASP A 59 -17.04 16.67 -11.54
N TRP A 60 -17.83 17.61 -12.06
CA TRP A 60 -19.20 17.36 -12.50
C TRP A 60 -19.34 16.29 -13.58
N ARG A 61 -18.27 16.03 -14.34
CA ARG A 61 -18.26 15.00 -15.39
C ARG A 61 -18.49 13.61 -14.83
N PHE A 62 -18.03 13.31 -13.60
CA PHE A 62 -18.31 12.02 -12.96
C PHE A 62 -19.80 11.82 -12.70
N ALA A 63 -20.56 12.88 -12.41
CA ALA A 63 -21.99 12.80 -12.20
C ALA A 63 -22.76 12.39 -13.46
N LEU A 64 -22.17 12.58 -14.67
CA LEU A 64 -22.79 12.15 -15.93
C LEU A 64 -22.85 10.62 -16.08
N PHE A 65 -22.03 9.89 -15.36
CA PHE A 65 -21.92 8.43 -15.45
C PHE A 65 -22.58 7.72 -14.27
N GLY A 66 -23.55 8.35 -13.65
CA GLY A 66 -24.16 7.86 -12.42
C GLY A 66 -23.28 8.14 -11.24
N GLY A 67 -23.24 8.52 -10.28
CA GLY A 67 -22.33 8.85 -9.21
C GLY A 67 -23.10 8.97 -7.90
N TRP A 68 -22.50 9.74 -7.02
CA TRP A 68 -23.04 10.08 -5.73
C TRP A 68 -24.59 10.17 -5.65
N PRO A 69 -25.24 9.63 -4.59
CA PRO A 69 -24.63 8.94 -3.42
C PRO A 69 -24.46 7.43 -3.58
N ASN A 70 -24.97 6.84 -4.65
CA ASN A 70 -25.16 5.37 -4.79
C ASN A 70 -23.88 4.62 -5.17
N THR A 71 -22.78 5.33 -5.45
CA THR A 71 -21.53 4.77 -5.95
C THR A 71 -20.40 4.85 -4.93
N GLN A 72 -20.72 5.20 -3.68
CA GLN A 72 -19.74 5.29 -2.59
C GLN A 72 -19.28 3.90 -2.16
N THR A 73 -17.98 3.70 -2.18
CA THR A 73 -17.33 2.46 -1.74
C THR A 73 -15.96 2.77 -1.17
N TRP A 74 -15.29 1.75 -0.63
CA TRP A 74 -13.88 1.86 -0.33
C TRP A 74 -13.08 1.97 -1.62
N LEU A 75 -12.19 2.95 -1.65
CA LEU A 75 -11.21 3.19 -2.70
C LEU A 75 -9.82 2.86 -2.18
N GLN A 76 -8.96 2.42 -3.09
CA GLN A 76 -7.53 2.29 -2.82
C GLN A 76 -6.86 3.67 -2.74
N GLY A 77 -7.40 4.67 -3.48
CA GLY A 77 -7.01 6.09 -3.37
C GLY A 77 -5.78 6.51 -4.16
N ASP A 78 -4.92 5.56 -4.53
CA ASP A 78 -3.79 5.71 -5.44
C ASP A 78 -3.71 4.54 -6.42
N ALA A 79 -4.85 4.15 -7.01
CA ALA A 79 -4.96 2.98 -7.88
C ALA A 79 -4.08 3.13 -9.12
N HIS A 80 -3.03 2.34 -9.21
CA HIS A 80 -2.15 2.28 -10.37
C HIS A 80 -1.60 0.86 -10.58
N ALA A 81 -1.11 0.57 -11.81
CA ALA A 81 -0.71 -0.78 -12.21
C ALA A 81 0.27 -1.47 -11.25
N TYR A 82 1.20 -0.73 -10.64
CA TYR A 82 2.20 -1.30 -9.72
C TYR A 82 1.75 -1.41 -8.25
N ASN A 83 0.51 -1.05 -7.94
CA ASN A 83 -0.13 -1.38 -6.65
C ASN A 83 -0.83 -2.74 -6.69
N PHE A 84 -0.78 -3.41 -7.83
CA PHE A 84 -1.19 -4.81 -7.96
C PHE A 84 0.05 -5.71 -7.96
N GLY A 85 0.04 -6.73 -7.14
CA GLY A 85 1.17 -7.62 -7.00
C GLY A 85 0.79 -8.99 -6.43
N ALA A 86 1.74 -9.90 -6.49
CA ALA A 86 1.63 -11.16 -5.79
C ALA A 86 2.04 -10.95 -4.32
N TYR A 87 1.22 -11.43 -3.41
CA TYR A 87 1.45 -11.42 -1.97
C TYR A 87 0.99 -12.75 -1.35
N GLY A 88 1.35 -12.97 -0.14
CA GLY A 88 0.90 -14.11 0.66
C GLY A 88 1.24 -13.86 2.11
N HIS A 89 0.60 -14.60 2.97
CA HIS A 89 0.70 -14.48 4.41
C HIS A 89 1.15 -15.83 5.03
N HIS A 90 0.87 -16.02 6.30
CA HIS A 90 1.23 -17.20 7.07
C HIS A 90 0.65 -18.54 6.55
N ASP A 91 -0.36 -18.50 5.68
CA ASP A 91 -0.97 -19.68 5.07
C ASP A 91 -0.24 -20.18 3.81
N ASP A 92 0.90 -19.59 3.48
CA ASP A 92 1.75 -19.89 2.32
C ASP A 92 1.03 -19.88 0.96
N GLN A 93 -0.19 -19.32 0.91
CA GLN A 93 -0.91 -19.14 -0.35
C GLN A 93 -0.51 -17.85 -1.05
N VAL A 94 -0.11 -17.99 -2.31
CA VAL A 94 0.14 -16.83 -3.17
C VAL A 94 -1.17 -16.31 -3.74
N ARG A 95 -1.46 -15.05 -3.48
CA ARG A 95 -2.59 -14.29 -3.98
C ARG A 95 -2.12 -13.16 -4.88
N TYR A 96 -3.00 -12.68 -5.73
CA TYR A 96 -2.74 -11.49 -6.54
C TYR A 96 -3.85 -10.45 -6.34
N GLY A 97 -3.46 -9.23 -6.08
CA GLY A 97 -4.41 -8.13 -5.86
C GLY A 97 -3.71 -6.83 -5.49
N MET A 98 -4.47 -5.88 -4.99
CA MET A 98 -3.95 -4.64 -4.43
C MET A 98 -3.31 -4.90 -3.07
N ASP A 99 -2.17 -4.27 -2.79
CA ASP A 99 -1.41 -4.48 -1.55
C ASP A 99 -0.99 -3.18 -0.85
N ASP A 100 -1.45 -2.02 -1.33
CA ASP A 100 -1.15 -0.71 -0.74
C ASP A 100 -2.44 0.11 -0.55
N PHE A 101 -2.77 0.43 0.69
CA PHE A 101 -3.97 1.16 1.08
C PHE A 101 -3.65 2.42 1.91
N ASP A 102 -2.47 2.99 1.72
CA ASP A 102 -2.05 4.19 2.45
C ASP A 102 -2.94 5.40 2.17
N ASP A 103 -3.42 5.54 0.93
CA ASP A 103 -4.33 6.60 0.50
C ASP A 103 -5.81 6.17 0.45
N ALA A 104 -6.14 4.99 1.02
CA ALA A 104 -7.50 4.47 0.95
C ALA A 104 -8.51 5.39 1.65
N LEU A 105 -9.66 5.53 1.03
CA LEU A 105 -10.77 6.35 1.53
C LEU A 105 -12.12 5.82 1.02
N ILE A 106 -13.20 6.37 1.56
CA ILE A 106 -14.55 6.13 1.04
C ILE A 106 -14.88 7.23 0.05
N GLY A 107 -15.25 6.85 -1.17
CA GLY A 107 -15.56 7.77 -2.24
C GLY A 107 -16.23 7.10 -3.44
N ASP A 108 -16.43 7.85 -4.51
CA ASP A 108 -17.01 7.33 -5.75
C ASP A 108 -16.02 6.37 -6.43
N TYR A 109 -16.49 5.14 -6.77
CA TYR A 109 -15.65 4.11 -7.40
C TYR A 109 -14.93 4.58 -8.66
N GLN A 110 -15.50 5.56 -9.37
CA GLN A 110 -14.95 6.09 -10.60
C GLN A 110 -13.54 6.69 -10.41
N TYR A 111 -13.26 7.24 -9.24
CA TYR A 111 -11.92 7.80 -8.98
C TYR A 111 -10.81 6.77 -9.13
N ASP A 112 -10.98 5.58 -8.57
CA ASP A 112 -9.97 4.52 -8.73
C ASP A 112 -9.91 3.96 -10.15
N VAL A 113 -11.06 3.78 -10.80
CA VAL A 113 -11.13 3.29 -12.19
C VAL A 113 -10.40 4.24 -13.14
N TRP A 114 -10.64 5.55 -13.04
CA TRP A 114 -9.94 6.55 -13.84
C TRP A 114 -8.44 6.59 -13.56
N ARG A 115 -8.07 6.55 -12.28
CA ARG A 115 -6.66 6.58 -11.91
C ARG A 115 -5.91 5.36 -12.44
N LEU A 116 -6.50 4.18 -12.30
CA LEU A 116 -5.93 2.94 -12.84
C LEU A 116 -5.82 3.00 -14.37
N ALA A 117 -6.88 3.43 -15.06
CA ALA A 117 -6.88 3.54 -16.52
C ALA A 117 -5.78 4.50 -17.03
N ILE A 118 -5.62 5.68 -16.40
CA ILE A 118 -4.55 6.61 -16.74
C ILE A 118 -3.17 5.96 -16.53
N SER A 119 -2.99 5.27 -15.41
CA SER A 119 -1.71 4.60 -15.11
C SER A 119 -1.36 3.55 -16.15
N LEU A 120 -2.34 2.77 -16.62
CA LEU A 120 -2.14 1.77 -17.68
C LEU A 120 -1.76 2.40 -19.02
N VAL A 121 -2.38 3.53 -19.38
CA VAL A 121 -2.02 4.28 -20.61
C VAL A 121 -0.58 4.77 -20.53
N LEU A 122 -0.17 5.33 -19.38
CA LEU A 122 1.18 5.84 -19.21
C LEU A 122 2.21 4.71 -19.25
N ASP A 123 1.94 3.61 -18.54
CA ASP A 123 2.82 2.43 -18.51
C ASP A 123 2.92 1.77 -19.90
N ALA A 124 1.80 1.63 -20.61
CA ALA A 124 1.74 1.06 -21.94
C ALA A 124 2.55 1.87 -22.95
N ARG A 125 2.56 3.20 -22.83
CA ARG A 125 3.36 4.09 -23.69
C ARG A 125 4.84 4.05 -23.34
N GLU A 126 5.17 4.03 -22.07
CA GLU A 126 6.54 4.18 -21.58
C GLU A 126 7.32 2.86 -21.58
N ASN A 127 6.72 1.79 -21.06
CA ASN A 127 7.42 0.53 -20.80
C ASN A 127 7.10 -0.56 -21.82
N ALA A 128 5.91 -0.54 -22.42
CA ALA A 128 5.49 -1.54 -23.39
C ALA A 128 5.47 -1.02 -24.84
N GLU A 129 5.67 0.28 -25.05
CA GLU A 129 5.71 0.94 -26.37
C GLU A 129 4.51 0.56 -27.27
N LEU A 130 3.32 0.40 -26.64
CA LEU A 130 2.14 -0.05 -27.37
C LEU A 130 1.60 1.05 -28.30
N SER A 131 1.07 0.61 -29.45
CA SER A 131 0.36 1.51 -30.36
C SER A 131 -0.94 2.03 -29.72
N PRO A 132 -1.47 3.20 -30.14
CA PRO A 132 -2.74 3.72 -29.65
C PRO A 132 -3.89 2.70 -29.71
N LYS A 133 -4.00 1.96 -30.81
CA LYS A 133 -5.01 0.90 -31.00
C LYS A 133 -4.86 -0.25 -29.97
N ALA A 134 -3.62 -0.61 -29.60
CA ALA A 134 -3.37 -1.63 -28.60
C ALA A 134 -3.71 -1.13 -27.19
N ILE A 135 -3.45 0.15 -26.90
CA ILE A 135 -3.84 0.81 -25.65
C ILE A 135 -5.37 0.86 -25.51
N ASP A 136 -6.10 1.28 -26.55
CA ASP A 136 -7.57 1.29 -26.55
C ASP A 136 -8.15 -0.11 -26.30
N LYS A 137 -7.55 -1.14 -26.94
CA LYS A 137 -7.94 -2.52 -26.71
C LYS A 137 -7.70 -2.96 -25.25
N ALA A 138 -6.58 -2.57 -24.65
CA ALA A 138 -6.25 -2.88 -23.26
C ALA A 138 -7.24 -2.20 -22.28
N LEU A 139 -7.58 -0.93 -22.52
CA LEU A 139 -8.56 -0.20 -21.72
C LEU A 139 -9.96 -0.83 -21.82
N ASN A 140 -10.41 -1.20 -23.03
CA ASN A 140 -11.68 -1.90 -23.21
C ASN A 140 -11.71 -3.22 -22.44
N LYS A 141 -10.60 -3.98 -22.46
CA LYS A 141 -10.50 -5.22 -21.68
C LYS A 141 -10.51 -4.99 -20.16
N LEU A 142 -9.91 -3.90 -19.67
CA LEU A 142 -10.03 -3.52 -18.27
C LEU A 142 -11.50 -3.26 -17.90
N LEU A 143 -12.20 -2.46 -18.70
CA LEU A 143 -13.60 -2.09 -18.42
C LEU A 143 -14.54 -3.28 -18.56
N GLU A 144 -14.37 -4.12 -19.59
CA GLU A 144 -15.11 -5.38 -19.74
C GLU A 144 -14.93 -6.27 -18.50
N GLY A 145 -13.68 -6.53 -18.09
CA GLY A 145 -13.40 -7.35 -16.92
C GLY A 145 -13.97 -6.77 -15.62
N TYR A 146 -13.92 -5.45 -15.47
CA TYR A 146 -14.51 -4.76 -14.33
C TYR A 146 -16.04 -4.95 -14.29
N MET A 147 -16.73 -4.74 -15.42
CA MET A 147 -18.17 -4.90 -15.53
C MET A 147 -18.61 -6.34 -15.36
N ASP A 148 -17.88 -7.30 -15.96
CA ASP A 148 -18.16 -8.73 -15.82
C ASP A 148 -18.08 -9.16 -14.36
N THR A 149 -17.05 -8.71 -13.63
CA THR A 149 -16.90 -9.00 -12.21
C THR A 149 -18.06 -8.44 -11.40
N LEU A 150 -18.44 -7.17 -11.62
CA LEU A 150 -19.59 -6.57 -10.94
C LEU A 150 -20.90 -7.32 -11.21
N SER A 151 -21.09 -7.79 -12.45
CA SER A 151 -22.31 -8.54 -12.84
C SER A 151 -22.42 -9.87 -12.10
N VAL A 152 -21.32 -10.62 -11.98
CA VAL A 152 -21.29 -11.88 -11.22
C VAL A 152 -21.66 -11.64 -9.76
N HIS A 153 -21.09 -10.61 -9.13
CA HIS A 153 -21.37 -10.31 -7.71
C HIS A 153 -22.78 -9.73 -7.47
N ARG A 154 -23.46 -9.25 -8.50
CA ARG A 154 -24.84 -8.75 -8.38
C ARG A 154 -25.86 -9.88 -8.37
N GLU A 155 -25.60 -10.95 -9.10
CA GLU A 155 -26.58 -12.03 -9.35
C GLU A 155 -26.51 -13.12 -8.28
N ASP A 156 -25.34 -13.34 -7.72
CA ASP A 156 -25.13 -14.31 -6.65
C ASP A 156 -24.53 -13.59 -5.45
N ASP A 157 -24.94 -13.95 -4.24
CA ASP A 157 -24.30 -13.59 -2.97
C ASP A 157 -22.91 -14.28 -2.86
N VAL A 158 -22.19 -14.30 -3.97
CA VAL A 158 -20.90 -14.97 -4.09
C VAL A 158 -19.85 -14.08 -3.44
N ALA A 159 -19.21 -14.63 -2.43
CA ALA A 159 -18.05 -13.99 -1.80
C ALA A 159 -17.01 -13.61 -2.87
N ILE A 160 -16.45 -12.41 -2.77
CA ILE A 160 -15.32 -11.99 -3.59
C ILE A 160 -14.17 -12.97 -3.34
N HIS A 161 -13.76 -13.70 -4.35
CA HIS A 161 -12.66 -14.63 -4.23
C HIS A 161 -11.34 -13.94 -4.63
N ALA A 162 -10.35 -14.01 -3.74
CA ALA A 162 -8.99 -13.63 -4.08
C ALA A 162 -8.49 -14.39 -5.32
N ILE A 163 -7.72 -13.74 -6.15
CA ILE A 163 -7.04 -14.41 -7.27
C ILE A 163 -5.91 -15.25 -6.69
N THR A 164 -6.03 -16.57 -6.84
CA THR A 164 -5.06 -17.59 -6.40
C THR A 164 -4.51 -18.35 -7.60
N LEU A 165 -3.52 -19.23 -7.38
CA LEU A 165 -3.02 -20.10 -8.44
C LEU A 165 -4.08 -21.02 -9.04
N ASP A 166 -5.13 -21.35 -8.28
CA ASP A 166 -6.16 -22.28 -8.74
C ASP A 166 -7.13 -21.61 -9.73
N ASN A 167 -7.46 -20.34 -9.51
CA ASN A 167 -8.41 -19.59 -10.34
C ASN A 167 -7.77 -18.62 -11.34
N ALA A 168 -6.47 -18.34 -11.21
CA ALA A 168 -5.75 -17.47 -12.14
C ALA A 168 -5.62 -18.10 -13.54
N LYS A 169 -5.67 -17.25 -14.56
CA LYS A 169 -5.40 -17.60 -15.98
C LYS A 169 -4.06 -17.03 -16.43
N ASP A 170 -3.46 -17.64 -17.46
CA ASP A 170 -2.26 -17.09 -18.07
C ASP A 170 -2.52 -15.71 -18.73
N PRO A 171 -1.55 -14.78 -18.66
CA PRO A 171 -0.17 -14.94 -18.16
C PRO A 171 0.00 -14.80 -16.62
N LEU A 172 -1.07 -14.43 -15.91
CA LEU A 172 -1.01 -14.17 -14.47
C LEU A 172 -0.68 -15.45 -13.68
N LYS A 173 -1.27 -16.58 -14.05
CA LYS A 173 -0.98 -17.88 -13.41
C LYS A 173 0.50 -18.23 -13.47
N SER A 174 1.12 -18.08 -14.64
CA SER A 174 2.55 -18.32 -14.82
C SER A 174 3.42 -17.36 -14.00
N PHE A 175 3.00 -16.10 -13.85
CA PHE A 175 3.70 -15.14 -13.00
C PHE A 175 3.61 -15.55 -11.51
N MET A 176 2.42 -15.86 -11.03
CA MET A 176 2.19 -16.26 -9.64
C MET A 176 2.91 -17.57 -9.29
N GLY A 177 2.92 -18.56 -10.21
CA GLY A 177 3.67 -19.80 -10.06
C GLY A 177 5.17 -19.55 -9.87
N LYS A 178 5.77 -18.67 -10.70
CA LYS A 178 7.17 -18.27 -10.55
C LYS A 178 7.46 -17.57 -9.20
N VAL A 179 6.48 -16.86 -8.65
CA VAL A 179 6.62 -16.25 -7.32
C VAL A 179 6.58 -17.34 -6.24
N ALA A 180 5.61 -18.25 -6.30
CA ALA A 180 5.49 -19.37 -5.36
C ALA A 180 6.75 -20.23 -5.32
N ASP A 181 7.32 -20.58 -6.48
CA ASP A 181 8.54 -21.38 -6.58
C ASP A 181 9.78 -20.69 -6.02
N LYS A 182 9.87 -19.36 -6.13
CA LYS A 182 11.09 -18.59 -5.85
C LYS A 182 11.08 -17.88 -4.50
N GLN A 183 9.92 -17.74 -3.87
CA GLN A 183 9.74 -16.98 -2.64
C GLN A 183 9.18 -17.89 -1.55
N SER A 184 9.67 -17.73 -0.33
CA SER A 184 9.16 -18.37 0.86
C SER A 184 9.58 -17.57 2.09
N ARG A 185 8.98 -17.84 3.25
CA ARG A 185 9.39 -17.25 4.53
C ARG A 185 10.84 -17.55 4.84
N ALA A 186 11.27 -18.80 4.69
CA ALA A 186 12.66 -19.20 4.91
C ALA A 186 13.64 -18.37 4.06
N ARG A 187 13.42 -18.28 2.77
CA ARG A 187 14.26 -17.44 1.86
C ARG A 187 14.21 -15.96 2.20
N MET A 188 13.07 -15.47 2.65
CA MET A 188 12.95 -14.08 3.11
C MET A 188 13.81 -13.85 4.35
N LEU A 189 13.73 -14.76 5.34
CA LEU A 189 14.53 -14.68 6.57
C LEU A 189 16.03 -14.78 6.27
N GLU A 190 16.46 -15.77 5.47
CA GLU A 190 17.86 -15.88 5.02
C GLU A 190 18.37 -14.59 4.36
N LYS A 191 17.53 -13.94 3.60
CA LYS A 191 17.89 -12.71 2.90
C LYS A 191 17.98 -11.49 3.83
N TRP A 192 17.12 -11.39 4.83
CA TRP A 192 16.98 -10.19 5.66
C TRP A 192 17.62 -10.31 7.03
N THR A 193 17.97 -11.50 7.44
CA THR A 193 18.48 -11.79 8.79
C THR A 193 19.74 -12.63 8.75
N THR A 194 20.43 -12.68 9.88
CA THR A 194 21.57 -13.58 10.17
C THR A 194 21.30 -14.25 11.51
N LEU A 195 21.83 -15.47 11.70
CA LEU A 195 21.84 -16.16 12.97
C LEU A 195 23.14 -15.84 13.70
N ASP A 196 23.02 -15.21 14.86
CA ASP A 196 24.14 -14.99 15.78
C ASP A 196 24.11 -16.11 16.82
N PRO A 197 25.25 -16.80 17.11
CA PRO A 197 25.28 -17.93 18.06
C PRO A 197 24.83 -17.56 19.47
N ASP A 198 25.07 -16.33 19.90
CA ASP A 198 24.78 -15.86 21.27
C ASP A 198 23.46 -15.10 21.39
N LYS A 199 23.04 -14.45 20.33
CA LYS A 199 21.88 -13.51 20.33
C LYS A 199 20.67 -14.03 19.55
N GLY A 200 20.80 -15.14 18.85
CA GLY A 200 19.77 -15.66 17.96
C GLY A 200 19.66 -14.91 16.65
N ARG A 201 18.51 -14.97 16.02
CA ARG A 201 18.27 -14.29 14.73
C ARG A 201 18.20 -12.78 14.88
N GLN A 202 18.92 -12.05 14.03
CA GLN A 202 18.95 -10.60 13.97
C GLN A 202 18.89 -10.12 12.52
N PHE A 203 18.55 -8.83 12.29
CA PHE A 203 18.63 -8.27 10.96
C PHE A 203 20.07 -8.25 10.43
N ALA A 204 20.23 -8.68 9.19
CA ALA A 204 21.50 -8.61 8.49
C ALA A 204 21.84 -7.14 8.17
N GLU A 205 23.13 -6.81 8.16
CA GLU A 205 23.59 -5.52 7.65
C GLU A 205 23.19 -5.36 6.17
N ARG A 206 22.41 -4.33 5.88
CA ARG A 206 21.94 -4.02 4.52
C ARG A 206 22.05 -2.53 4.23
N PRO A 207 23.27 -2.05 3.90
CA PRO A 207 23.50 -0.63 3.62
C PRO A 207 22.53 -0.07 2.58
N GLY A 208 21.97 1.11 2.85
CA GLY A 208 20.95 1.74 2.00
C GLY A 208 19.54 1.14 2.09
N LYS A 209 19.35 0.00 2.80
CA LYS A 209 18.04 -0.62 3.01
C LYS A 209 17.63 -0.64 4.47
N LEU A 210 18.53 -0.98 5.35
CA LEU A 210 18.31 -1.00 6.79
C LEU A 210 19.36 -0.13 7.49
N ALA A 211 18.96 0.48 8.59
CA ALA A 211 19.82 1.19 9.51
C ALA A 211 19.44 0.84 10.96
N ASN A 212 20.41 0.90 11.85
CA ASN A 212 20.17 0.72 13.27
C ASN A 212 19.26 1.83 13.82
N LEU A 213 18.48 1.49 14.82
CA LEU A 213 17.65 2.46 15.54
C LEU A 213 18.43 3.04 16.75
N PRO A 214 18.13 4.29 17.15
CA PRO A 214 18.49 4.77 18.48
C PRO A 214 17.91 3.82 19.55
N ALA A 215 18.64 3.62 20.63
CA ALA A 215 18.29 2.65 21.67
C ALA A 215 16.92 2.93 22.34
N ASP A 216 16.58 4.20 22.50
CA ASP A 216 15.29 4.65 23.04
C ASP A 216 14.12 4.28 22.10
N VAL A 217 14.27 4.50 20.79
CA VAL A 217 13.27 4.12 19.78
C VAL A 217 13.11 2.61 19.71
N ALA A 218 14.22 1.86 19.70
CA ALA A 218 14.19 0.40 19.70
C ALA A 218 13.48 -0.16 20.94
N SER A 219 13.77 0.37 22.12
CA SER A 219 13.13 -0.02 23.39
C SER A 219 11.64 0.31 23.40
N GLN A 220 11.26 1.47 22.85
CA GLN A 220 9.85 1.87 22.77
C GLN A 220 9.07 0.96 21.81
N LEU A 221 9.62 0.66 20.63
CA LEU A 221 9.02 -0.28 19.67
C LEU A 221 8.82 -1.66 20.29
N ARG A 222 9.88 -2.20 20.94
CA ARG A 222 9.80 -3.48 21.66
C ARG A 222 8.62 -3.50 22.64
N ARG A 223 8.57 -2.52 23.55
CA ARG A 223 7.51 -2.43 24.55
C ARG A 223 6.11 -2.38 23.92
N ILE A 224 5.92 -1.55 22.88
CA ILE A 224 4.63 -1.40 22.20
C ILE A 224 4.22 -2.71 21.53
N ILE A 225 5.11 -3.38 20.81
CA ILE A 225 4.81 -4.64 20.11
C ILE A 225 4.46 -5.76 21.10
N GLU A 226 5.23 -5.89 22.17
CA GLU A 226 5.06 -6.97 23.15
C GLU A 226 3.82 -6.76 24.05
N GLN A 227 3.40 -5.51 24.30
CA GLN A 227 2.40 -5.22 25.35
C GLN A 227 1.10 -4.57 24.85
N GLU A 228 1.14 -3.80 23.75
CA GLU A 228 0.01 -2.94 23.36
C GLU A 228 -0.56 -3.30 21.98
N TYR A 229 0.30 -3.52 20.99
CA TYR A 229 -0.09 -3.69 19.59
C TYR A 229 -1.08 -4.84 19.36
N GLN A 230 -0.96 -5.94 20.09
CA GLN A 230 -1.82 -7.12 19.96
C GLN A 230 -3.32 -6.78 20.15
N GLN A 231 -3.63 -5.74 20.91
CA GLN A 231 -5.00 -5.28 21.15
C GLN A 231 -5.63 -4.62 19.92
N THR A 232 -4.84 -4.30 18.90
CA THR A 232 -5.28 -3.66 17.66
C THR A 232 -5.57 -4.67 16.54
N LEU A 233 -5.24 -5.94 16.75
CA LEU A 233 -5.53 -7.01 15.80
C LEU A 233 -7.04 -7.30 15.78
N GLN A 234 -7.59 -7.53 14.59
CA GLN A 234 -9.01 -7.88 14.45
C GLN A 234 -9.34 -9.20 15.13
N HIS A 235 -8.44 -10.16 15.02
CA HIS A 235 -8.55 -11.46 15.67
C HIS A 235 -7.26 -11.76 16.41
N PRO A 236 -7.35 -12.27 17.65
CA PRO A 236 -6.16 -12.74 18.35
C PRO A 236 -5.46 -13.82 17.52
N ILE A 237 -4.17 -13.70 17.36
CA ILE A 237 -3.36 -14.78 16.80
C ILE A 237 -3.37 -15.90 17.83
N LYS A 238 -4.01 -17.00 17.47
CA LYS A 238 -4.14 -18.18 18.35
C LYS A 238 -2.86 -19.01 18.29
N GLU A 239 -1.82 -18.47 18.86
CA GLU A 239 -0.58 -19.21 19.01
C GLU A 239 -0.49 -19.78 20.42
N SER A 240 0.01 -21.00 20.49
CA SER A 240 0.26 -21.66 21.78
C SER A 240 1.49 -21.10 22.49
N ASP A 241 2.33 -20.35 21.79
CA ASP A 241 3.55 -19.78 22.34
C ASP A 241 3.29 -18.37 22.94
N PRO A 242 3.44 -18.22 24.27
CA PRO A 242 3.35 -16.90 24.91
C PRO A 242 4.45 -15.93 24.43
N GLN A 243 5.50 -16.40 23.78
CA GLN A 243 6.60 -15.58 23.26
C GLN A 243 6.41 -15.16 21.81
N HIS A 244 5.28 -15.49 21.17
CA HIS A 244 5.02 -15.20 19.77
C HIS A 244 5.40 -13.76 19.36
N PHE A 245 5.05 -12.78 20.16
CA PHE A 245 5.37 -11.37 19.93
C PHE A 245 6.67 -10.89 20.59
N PHE A 246 7.49 -11.81 21.09
CA PHE A 246 8.80 -11.44 21.63
C PHE A 246 9.66 -10.82 20.52
N VAL A 247 10.15 -9.60 20.75
CA VAL A 247 10.93 -8.86 19.76
C VAL A 247 12.40 -9.27 19.84
N LYS A 248 12.89 -9.94 18.79
CA LYS A 248 14.30 -10.32 18.64
C LYS A 248 15.17 -9.14 18.24
N ASP A 249 14.72 -8.37 17.23
CA ASP A 249 15.49 -7.24 16.70
C ASP A 249 14.63 -6.18 16.05
N THR A 250 15.17 -4.99 15.86
CA THR A 250 14.50 -3.83 15.25
C THR A 250 15.43 -3.09 14.30
N ALA A 251 14.92 -2.61 13.18
CA ALA A 251 15.69 -1.83 12.22
C ALA A 251 14.84 -0.72 11.58
N ARG A 252 15.47 0.40 11.23
CA ARG A 252 14.86 1.42 10.38
C ARG A 252 14.91 0.98 8.92
N ARG A 253 13.76 0.98 8.24
CA ARG A 253 13.70 0.72 6.80
C ARG A 253 13.97 2.01 6.03
N LEU A 254 15.00 1.99 5.19
CA LEU A 254 15.42 3.09 4.34
C LEU A 254 14.90 2.91 2.91
N ASP A 255 14.80 4.00 2.16
CA ASP A 255 14.54 4.06 0.72
C ASP A 255 13.33 3.20 0.25
N ALA A 256 12.17 3.48 0.81
CA ALA A 256 10.94 2.80 0.50
C ALA A 256 10.05 3.65 -0.42
N GLY A 257 10.24 3.52 -1.73
CA GLY A 257 9.32 4.06 -2.75
C GLY A 257 9.33 5.60 -2.92
N THR A 258 8.77 6.09 -4.05
CA THR A 258 8.69 7.54 -4.33
C THR A 258 7.61 8.22 -3.50
N GLY A 259 6.47 7.57 -3.30
CA GLY A 259 5.35 8.08 -2.51
C GLY A 259 5.63 8.13 -1.00
N SER A 260 6.49 7.23 -0.50
CA SER A 260 6.82 7.11 0.94
C SER A 260 8.07 7.89 1.37
N LEU A 261 8.59 8.80 0.53
CA LEU A 261 9.74 9.63 0.94
C LEU A 261 9.34 10.56 2.08
N GLY A 262 10.11 10.52 3.17
CA GLY A 262 9.85 11.31 4.38
C GLY A 262 8.92 10.63 5.39
N VAL A 263 8.34 9.47 5.08
CA VAL A 263 7.53 8.65 5.98
C VAL A 263 8.45 7.71 6.77
N GLU A 264 8.25 7.63 8.08
CA GLU A 264 9.01 6.70 8.92
C GLU A 264 8.55 5.26 8.69
N ARG A 265 9.53 4.35 8.62
CA ARG A 265 9.25 2.93 8.44
C ARG A 265 10.25 2.09 9.20
N TYR A 266 9.75 1.08 9.89
CA TYR A 266 10.54 0.18 10.71
C TYR A 266 10.26 -1.27 10.34
N TYR A 267 11.26 -2.12 10.53
CA TYR A 267 11.09 -3.56 10.58
C TYR A 267 11.32 -4.05 11.99
N VAL A 268 10.46 -4.92 12.46
CA VAL A 268 10.58 -5.59 13.75
C VAL A 268 10.55 -7.09 13.52
N LEU A 269 11.56 -7.78 13.98
CA LEU A 269 11.67 -9.24 13.96
C LEU A 269 11.10 -9.77 15.25
N ILE A 270 10.08 -10.62 15.16
CA ILE A 270 9.44 -11.29 16.31
C ILE A 270 9.61 -12.79 16.23
N GLU A 271 9.42 -13.49 17.36
CA GLU A 271 9.65 -14.94 17.52
C GLU A 271 8.79 -15.79 16.59
N GLY A 272 7.50 -15.43 16.36
CA GLY A 272 6.61 -16.33 15.62
C GLY A 272 6.04 -17.47 16.47
N GLY A 273 5.36 -18.42 15.85
CA GLY A 273 4.42 -19.32 16.51
C GLY A 273 4.90 -20.75 16.81
N ALA A 274 6.07 -21.16 16.38
CA ALA A 274 6.55 -22.52 16.57
C ALA A 274 8.07 -22.57 16.78
N ASP A 275 8.55 -23.64 17.39
CA ASP A 275 9.96 -23.88 17.69
C ASP A 275 10.80 -24.23 16.42
N HIS A 276 10.71 -23.45 15.35
CA HIS A 276 11.42 -23.73 14.11
C HIS A 276 12.28 -22.54 13.66
N GLU A 277 13.43 -22.82 13.08
CA GLU A 277 14.36 -21.81 12.55
C GLU A 277 13.74 -20.85 11.49
N HIS A 278 12.55 -21.16 10.99
CA HIS A 278 11.95 -20.42 9.86
C HIS A 278 10.56 -19.86 10.13
N ASP A 279 10.12 -19.81 11.38
CA ASP A 279 8.82 -19.29 11.77
C ASP A 279 8.83 -17.82 12.24
N ASP A 280 10.03 -17.26 12.45
CA ASP A 280 10.18 -15.84 12.75
C ASP A 280 9.43 -14.94 11.76
N VAL A 281 8.84 -13.88 12.28
CA VAL A 281 8.03 -12.96 11.49
C VAL A 281 8.71 -11.60 11.44
N ILE A 282 8.79 -11.01 10.25
CA ILE A 282 9.19 -9.62 10.09
C ILE A 282 7.92 -8.78 10.00
N LEU A 283 7.68 -7.94 10.99
CA LEU A 283 6.65 -6.92 10.95
C LEU A 283 7.15 -5.68 10.20
N ASP A 284 6.36 -5.20 9.27
CA ASP A 284 6.57 -3.97 8.51
C ASP A 284 5.70 -2.87 9.12
N ILE A 285 6.33 -1.91 9.75
CA ILE A 285 5.70 -0.82 10.50
C ILE A 285 5.89 0.46 9.72
N LYS A 286 4.80 1.04 9.20
CA LYS A 286 4.84 2.20 8.31
C LYS A 286 3.99 3.33 8.87
N GLU A 287 4.57 4.53 8.98
CA GLU A 287 3.83 5.74 9.36
C GLU A 287 2.66 5.96 8.40
N GLN A 288 1.49 6.21 8.95
CA GLN A 288 0.27 6.50 8.21
C GLN A 288 -0.08 7.98 8.32
N VAL A 289 -0.30 8.59 7.18
CA VAL A 289 -0.75 9.98 7.05
C VAL A 289 -2.16 10.04 6.48
N THR A 290 -2.80 11.20 6.54
CA THR A 290 -4.11 11.39 5.90
C THR A 290 -4.01 11.16 4.39
N PRO A 291 -5.04 10.52 3.77
CA PRO A 291 -5.11 10.40 2.31
C PRO A 291 -5.03 11.77 1.63
N GLU A 292 -4.47 11.83 0.44
CA GLU A 292 -4.34 13.09 -0.30
C GLU A 292 -5.69 13.77 -0.53
N ALA A 293 -6.76 13.02 -0.78
CA ALA A 293 -8.11 13.55 -0.95
C ALA A 293 -8.68 14.23 0.32
N TYR A 294 -8.20 13.87 1.52
CA TYR A 294 -8.68 14.46 2.78
C TYR A 294 -8.53 15.99 2.82
N ARG A 295 -7.50 16.53 2.19
CA ARG A 295 -7.26 17.97 2.13
C ARG A 295 -8.30 18.74 1.31
N LEU A 296 -9.04 18.04 0.45
CA LEU A 296 -10.07 18.61 -0.44
C LEU A 296 -11.47 18.51 0.17
N MET A 297 -11.62 17.74 1.25
CA MET A 297 -12.87 17.64 2.00
C MET A 297 -13.19 18.97 2.69
N ASP A 298 -14.47 19.32 2.72
CA ASP A 298 -14.92 20.43 3.55
C ASP A 298 -14.86 20.10 5.05
N LYS A 299 -15.09 21.11 5.91
CA LYS A 299 -14.99 20.92 7.37
C LYS A 299 -15.97 19.88 7.92
N ALA A 300 -17.17 19.79 7.35
CA ALA A 300 -18.18 18.82 7.79
C ALA A 300 -17.76 17.38 7.40
N GLN A 301 -17.25 17.22 6.17
CA GLN A 301 -16.70 15.96 5.69
C GLN A 301 -15.49 15.53 6.53
N GLN A 302 -14.56 16.44 6.83
CA GLN A 302 -13.41 16.14 7.69
C GLN A 302 -13.83 15.74 9.11
N GLN A 303 -14.84 16.39 9.68
CA GLN A 303 -15.38 16.02 11.01
C GLN A 303 -16.05 14.65 10.99
N ALA A 304 -16.85 14.36 9.95
CA ALA A 304 -17.47 13.03 9.77
C ALA A 304 -16.39 11.95 9.59
N TRP A 305 -15.34 12.23 8.82
CA TRP A 305 -14.20 11.35 8.64
C TRP A 305 -13.51 11.03 9.97
N ARG A 306 -13.23 12.03 10.80
CA ARG A 306 -12.59 11.85 12.11
C ARG A 306 -13.46 11.10 13.11
N LYS A 307 -14.76 11.14 12.95
CA LYS A 307 -15.69 10.30 13.72
C LYS A 307 -15.57 8.82 13.33
N LEU A 308 -15.46 8.52 12.04
CA LEU A 308 -15.31 7.15 11.54
C LEU A 308 -13.90 6.61 11.81
N PHE A 309 -12.89 7.42 11.59
CA PHE A 309 -11.48 7.05 11.70
C PHE A 309 -10.76 8.00 12.64
N PRO A 310 -10.77 7.71 13.95
CA PRO A 310 -10.07 8.54 14.95
C PRO A 310 -8.58 8.70 14.69
N ASN A 311 -7.96 7.72 14.01
CA ASN A 311 -6.59 7.79 13.54
C ASN A 311 -6.40 7.03 12.21
N GLU A 312 -5.29 7.29 11.53
CA GLU A 312 -5.01 6.73 10.21
C GLU A 312 -4.68 5.22 10.23
N GLY A 313 -4.26 4.67 11.37
CA GLY A 313 -4.05 3.23 11.53
C GLY A 313 -5.37 2.46 11.47
N ILE A 314 -6.39 2.96 12.16
CA ILE A 314 -7.76 2.41 12.10
C ILE A 314 -8.30 2.47 10.67
N ARG A 315 -8.15 3.61 9.99
CA ARG A 315 -8.55 3.76 8.58
C ARG A 315 -7.89 2.73 7.68
N HIS A 316 -6.57 2.62 7.78
CA HIS A 316 -5.78 1.70 6.97
C HIS A 316 -6.20 0.24 7.20
N ALA A 317 -6.36 -0.17 8.46
CA ALA A 317 -6.82 -1.52 8.79
C ALA A 317 -8.25 -1.77 8.28
N ALA A 318 -9.17 -0.81 8.48
CA ALA A 318 -10.55 -0.91 7.98
C ALA A 318 -10.61 -1.04 6.44
N ALA A 319 -9.78 -0.29 5.71
CA ALA A 319 -9.68 -0.40 4.26
C ALA A 319 -9.21 -1.79 3.81
N PHE A 320 -8.17 -2.32 4.46
CA PHE A 320 -7.69 -3.67 4.18
C PHE A 320 -8.77 -4.73 4.40
N HIS A 321 -9.46 -4.67 5.55
CA HIS A 321 -10.54 -5.62 5.86
C HIS A 321 -11.74 -5.50 4.91
N ALA A 322 -12.00 -4.30 4.39
CA ALA A 322 -13.11 -4.08 3.47
C ALA A 322 -12.81 -4.52 2.03
N ILE A 323 -11.54 -4.48 1.60
CA ILE A 323 -11.15 -4.70 0.20
C ILE A 323 -10.48 -6.07 0.00
N ALA A 324 -9.70 -6.55 0.98
CA ALA A 324 -8.98 -7.80 0.87
C ALA A 324 -9.78 -8.95 1.51
N GLU A 325 -10.01 -10.02 0.76
CA GLU A 325 -10.73 -11.22 1.25
C GLU A 325 -9.99 -11.89 2.43
N HIS A 326 -8.66 -11.95 2.34
CA HIS A 326 -7.81 -12.52 3.37
C HIS A 326 -6.77 -11.47 3.81
N PRO A 327 -7.16 -10.54 4.69
CA PRO A 327 -6.21 -9.59 5.23
C PRO A 327 -5.15 -10.32 6.08
N ASP A 328 -4.01 -9.71 6.17
CA ASP A 328 -2.89 -10.19 6.98
C ASP A 328 -3.31 -10.35 8.44
N ALA A 329 -3.00 -11.51 9.06
CA ALA A 329 -3.29 -11.76 10.46
C ALA A 329 -2.59 -10.78 11.42
N TYR A 330 -1.45 -10.22 11.01
CA TYR A 330 -0.71 -9.19 11.75
C TYR A 330 -1.16 -7.77 11.43
N LEU A 331 -2.25 -7.60 10.67
CA LEU A 331 -2.76 -6.28 10.36
C LEU A 331 -3.30 -5.58 11.61
N GLY A 332 -2.65 -4.49 11.98
CA GLY A 332 -3.01 -3.67 13.11
C GLY A 332 -2.35 -2.29 13.02
N TRP A 333 -2.28 -1.59 14.12
CA TRP A 333 -1.63 -0.29 14.19
C TRP A 333 -1.00 -0.05 15.56
N LEU A 334 -0.12 0.93 15.60
CA LEU A 334 0.45 1.44 16.84
C LEU A 334 0.61 2.95 16.79
N THR A 335 0.74 3.55 17.96
CA THR A 335 1.06 4.98 18.09
C THR A 335 2.39 5.13 18.82
N MET A 336 3.30 5.91 18.24
CA MET A 336 4.60 6.18 18.83
C MET A 336 5.02 7.62 18.53
N ASN A 337 5.46 8.36 19.54
CA ASN A 337 5.92 9.75 19.42
C ASN A 337 4.90 10.68 18.72
N GLY A 338 3.61 10.50 19.01
CA GLY A 338 2.53 11.30 18.39
C GLY A 338 2.20 10.96 16.94
N LYS A 339 2.84 9.95 16.37
CA LYS A 339 2.60 9.43 15.02
C LYS A 339 1.89 8.09 15.08
N VAL A 340 1.09 7.81 14.06
CA VAL A 340 0.37 6.54 13.92
C VAL A 340 1.02 5.71 12.82
N PHE A 341 1.17 4.42 13.07
CA PHE A 341 1.80 3.48 12.15
C PHE A 341 0.86 2.30 11.90
N SER A 342 0.75 1.86 10.66
CA SER A 342 0.21 0.54 10.34
C SER A 342 1.25 -0.53 10.62
N VAL A 343 0.80 -1.70 11.02
CA VAL A 343 1.62 -2.89 11.24
C VAL A 343 1.08 -4.02 10.38
N ARG A 344 1.94 -4.70 9.64
CA ARG A 344 1.63 -5.86 8.81
C ARG A 344 2.79 -6.83 8.81
N GLU A 345 2.55 -8.08 8.50
CA GLU A 345 3.63 -8.97 8.12
C GLU A 345 4.29 -8.48 6.82
N ARG A 346 5.61 -8.44 6.78
CA ARG A 346 6.31 -8.31 5.51
C ARG A 346 6.08 -9.57 4.70
N SER A 347 5.21 -9.48 3.69
CA SER A 347 4.88 -10.65 2.86
C SER A 347 6.14 -11.39 2.38
N PRO A 348 6.25 -12.70 2.65
CA PRO A 348 7.36 -13.51 2.16
C PRO A 348 7.37 -13.63 0.63
N PHE A 349 6.22 -13.46 -0.01
CA PHE A 349 6.05 -13.58 -1.46
C PHE A 349 6.21 -12.26 -2.22
N LYS A 350 6.39 -11.14 -1.53
CA LYS A 350 6.57 -9.84 -2.19
C LYS A 350 7.89 -9.83 -2.96
N LYS A 351 7.80 -9.73 -4.29
CA LYS A 351 8.95 -9.55 -5.14
C LYS A 351 9.48 -8.13 -4.91
N GLU A 352 10.72 -8.00 -4.42
CA GLU A 352 11.37 -6.68 -4.33
C GLU A 352 11.38 -6.04 -5.73
N ASP A 353 11.06 -4.74 -5.75
CA ASP A 353 10.98 -3.93 -6.96
C ASP A 353 12.07 -4.29 -7.95
N ARG A 354 11.68 -4.55 -9.18
CA ARG A 354 12.62 -4.54 -10.29
C ARG A 354 13.31 -3.19 -10.23
N LYS A 355 14.64 -3.18 -10.27
CA LYS A 355 15.41 -1.97 -10.51
C LYS A 355 14.80 -1.31 -11.73
N SER A 356 14.01 -0.28 -11.50
CA SER A 356 13.53 0.62 -12.54
C SER A 356 14.65 1.58 -12.87
#